data_daf3a9340fcdbabc43794c68109771e7
#
_entry.id   daf3a9340fcdbabc43794c68109771e7
#
_cell.length_a   1.000
_cell.length_b   1.000
_cell.length_c   1.000
_cell.angle_alpha   90.00
_cell.angle_beta   90.00
_cell.angle_gamma   90.00
#
_symmetry.space_group_name_H-M   'P 1'
#
loop_
_entity.id
_entity.type
_entity.pdbx_description
1 polymer ?
#
loop_
_entity_poly.entity_id
_entity_poly.type
_entity_poly.pdbx_seq_one_letter_code
_entity_poly.pdbx_strand_id
1 'polypeptide(L)'
;MKILYLDCGMGASGDMLFGALLGLAGSKASIIKKINSIGIPHVKVSCETLTKNGVSGNKVFVKIGGIEEHEHGRHCEETRSVDEAIHNHHSHHHEHRKLKDINHIISKLKISKTVKENAQAVYQILAQAESKAHGCEVSQIHFHEIGELDAIADIVGICMLIDEIGADKIIVSPINVGGGFVKCAHGVLPVPAPATTELLKGVPVYSGEIKEELCTPTGAAVLKHFAGEFGDIPQMKIQKSAYGFGSKEFKVLNAVRAFIGEANSLPVSAPCHSGLGIKSLDPESIVAKLECNLDDMTGEEIGFAFETILENGALDVWTAPIQMKKNRPGILFSVLCKTEQADFFAGLILKHTSTFGVRKEILSRYTLDRKIETKTTPYGKIRVKTGWGNKVPRSKAPGSKAPGNKVPFNIKKSKPEYEDIRRALKRTK
;
A
#
# COMPACT_ATOMS: atom_id res chain seq x y z
N MET A 1 -11.33 7.37 -1.71
CA MET A 1 -10.11 6.96 -2.43
C MET A 1 -10.21 5.47 -2.72
N LYS A 2 -10.14 5.06 -3.99
CA LYS A 2 -10.19 3.66 -4.42
C LYS A 2 -8.82 3.03 -4.32
N ILE A 3 -8.69 1.98 -3.54
CA ILE A 3 -7.41 1.28 -3.33
C ILE A 3 -7.48 -0.10 -4.00
N LEU A 4 -6.40 -0.43 -4.71
CA LEU A 4 -6.06 -1.78 -5.10
C LEU A 4 -4.97 -2.28 -4.16
N TYR A 5 -5.26 -3.35 -3.42
CA TYR A 5 -4.29 -4.04 -2.57
C TYR A 5 -3.93 -5.39 -3.17
N LEU A 6 -2.63 -5.64 -3.33
CA LEU A 6 -2.08 -6.90 -3.84
C LEU A 6 -1.33 -7.61 -2.72
N ASP A 7 -1.81 -8.78 -2.34
CA ASP A 7 -1.19 -9.63 -1.32
C ASP A 7 -0.32 -10.69 -2.01
N CYS A 8 0.97 -10.53 -1.84
CA CYS A 8 2.03 -11.34 -2.42
C CYS A 8 2.67 -12.31 -1.38
N GLY A 9 1.89 -12.79 -0.41
CA GLY A 9 2.33 -13.75 0.61
C GLY A 9 2.81 -15.09 0.04
N MET A 10 2.45 -15.40 -1.20
CA MET A 10 2.95 -16.53 -1.99
C MET A 10 3.76 -16.09 -3.20
N GLY A 11 4.41 -14.92 -3.10
CA GLY A 11 5.16 -14.34 -4.21
C GLY A 11 4.27 -13.72 -5.26
N ALA A 12 4.81 -13.54 -6.48
CA ALA A 12 4.09 -13.01 -7.62
C ALA A 12 4.74 -13.44 -8.95
N SER A 13 3.91 -13.85 -9.89
CA SER A 13 4.28 -14.08 -11.29
C SER A 13 3.28 -13.37 -12.22
N GLY A 14 3.59 -13.27 -13.50
CA GLY A 14 2.73 -12.63 -14.48
C GLY A 14 1.32 -13.23 -14.50
N ASP A 15 1.23 -14.54 -14.64
CA ASP A 15 -0.04 -15.30 -14.66
C ASP A 15 -0.87 -15.11 -13.37
N MET A 16 -0.20 -15.10 -12.19
CA MET A 16 -0.87 -14.88 -10.90
C MET A 16 -1.46 -13.48 -10.79
N LEU A 17 -0.68 -12.46 -11.13
CA LEU A 17 -1.14 -11.07 -11.11
C LEU A 17 -2.27 -10.85 -12.13
N PHE A 18 -2.10 -11.38 -13.32
CA PHE A 18 -3.11 -11.31 -14.38
C PHE A 18 -4.43 -11.94 -13.92
N GLY A 19 -4.38 -13.18 -13.42
CA GLY A 19 -5.55 -13.92 -12.93
C GLY A 19 -6.27 -13.20 -11.78
N ALA A 20 -5.52 -12.65 -10.83
CA ALA A 20 -6.07 -11.92 -9.71
C ALA A 20 -6.79 -10.62 -10.16
N LEU A 21 -6.13 -9.82 -11.00
CA LEU A 21 -6.71 -8.57 -11.54
C LEU A 21 -7.91 -8.84 -12.44
N LEU A 22 -7.86 -9.88 -13.27
CA LEU A 22 -8.98 -10.29 -14.12
C LEU A 22 -10.22 -10.68 -13.30
N GLY A 23 -10.00 -11.28 -12.12
CA GLY A 23 -11.09 -11.61 -11.20
C GLY A 23 -11.78 -10.40 -10.57
N LEU A 24 -11.10 -9.26 -10.50
CA LEU A 24 -11.67 -8.00 -10.02
C LEU A 24 -12.47 -7.25 -11.08
N ALA A 25 -12.21 -7.54 -12.33
CA ALA A 25 -12.84 -6.87 -13.46
C ALA A 25 -14.34 -7.18 -13.59
N GLY A 26 -15.04 -6.38 -14.37
CA GLY A 26 -16.51 -6.50 -14.53
C GLY A 26 -16.92 -7.77 -15.29
N SER A 27 -16.31 -8.04 -16.46
CA SER A 27 -16.59 -9.20 -17.30
C SER A 27 -15.29 -9.81 -17.84
N LYS A 28 -14.90 -10.94 -17.29
CA LYS A 28 -13.70 -11.70 -17.69
C LYS A 28 -13.73 -12.01 -19.21
N ALA A 29 -14.86 -12.49 -19.70
CA ALA A 29 -15.01 -12.88 -21.12
C ALA A 29 -14.82 -11.68 -22.07
N SER A 30 -15.35 -10.52 -21.71
CA SER A 30 -15.19 -9.29 -22.49
C SER A 30 -13.73 -8.84 -22.54
N ILE A 31 -13.03 -8.88 -21.42
CA ILE A 31 -11.63 -8.48 -21.32
C ILE A 31 -10.72 -9.45 -22.07
N ILE A 32 -10.91 -10.74 -21.91
CA ILE A 32 -10.16 -11.77 -22.67
C ILE A 32 -10.38 -11.58 -24.17
N LYS A 33 -11.62 -11.34 -24.62
CA LYS A 33 -11.91 -11.04 -26.02
C LYS A 33 -11.17 -9.78 -26.48
N LYS A 34 -11.16 -8.72 -25.67
CA LYS A 34 -10.44 -7.47 -25.96
C LYS A 34 -8.95 -7.73 -26.09
N ILE A 35 -8.33 -8.45 -25.14
CA ILE A 35 -6.89 -8.79 -25.17
C ILE A 35 -6.56 -9.60 -26.42
N ASN A 36 -7.35 -10.59 -26.77
CA ASN A 36 -7.13 -11.38 -27.98
C ASN A 36 -7.33 -10.58 -29.29
N SER A 37 -7.86 -9.36 -29.23
CA SER A 37 -8.09 -8.49 -30.40
C SER A 37 -7.07 -7.35 -30.54
N ILE A 38 -6.15 -7.15 -29.57
CA ILE A 38 -5.20 -6.03 -29.58
C ILE A 38 -4.07 -6.18 -30.61
N GLY A 39 -3.84 -7.40 -31.09
CA GLY A 39 -2.87 -7.65 -32.18
C GLY A 39 -1.51 -8.16 -31.70
N ILE A 40 -1.42 -8.85 -30.57
CA ILE A 40 -0.19 -9.62 -30.21
C ILE A 40 -0.09 -10.78 -31.20
N PRO A 41 1.05 -10.93 -31.91
CA PRO A 41 1.19 -11.97 -32.95
C PRO A 41 1.10 -13.38 -32.35
N HIS A 42 0.34 -14.27 -32.96
CA HIS A 42 0.24 -15.70 -32.64
C HIS A 42 -0.16 -16.04 -31.19
N VAL A 43 -0.60 -15.06 -30.38
CA VAL A 43 -0.99 -15.26 -28.98
C VAL A 43 -2.50 -15.40 -28.85
N LYS A 44 -2.91 -16.38 -28.05
CA LYS A 44 -4.29 -16.55 -27.58
C LYS A 44 -4.31 -16.69 -26.07
N VAL A 45 -4.95 -15.74 -25.40
CA VAL A 45 -5.16 -15.74 -23.95
C VAL A 45 -6.49 -16.39 -23.61
N SER A 46 -6.50 -17.26 -22.63
CA SER A 46 -7.71 -17.87 -22.04
C SER A 46 -7.64 -17.81 -20.52
N CYS A 47 -8.78 -17.97 -19.88
CA CYS A 47 -8.87 -17.97 -18.41
C CYS A 47 -9.86 -19.02 -17.95
N GLU A 48 -9.47 -19.81 -16.98
CA GLU A 48 -10.33 -20.77 -16.31
C GLU A 48 -10.55 -20.36 -14.85
N THR A 49 -11.76 -20.58 -14.35
CA THR A 49 -12.06 -20.47 -12.92
C THR A 49 -11.91 -21.83 -12.30
N LEU A 50 -10.94 -21.99 -11.41
CA LEU A 50 -10.62 -23.23 -10.73
C LEU A 50 -10.90 -23.12 -9.24
N THR A 51 -11.06 -24.27 -8.58
CA THR A 51 -11.13 -24.34 -7.12
C THR A 51 -9.93 -25.12 -6.61
N LYS A 52 -9.04 -24.46 -5.86
CA LYS A 52 -7.89 -25.07 -5.19
C LYS A 52 -8.00 -24.85 -3.68
N ASN A 53 -7.79 -25.90 -2.89
CA ASN A 53 -7.91 -25.87 -1.42
C ASN A 53 -9.23 -25.23 -0.91
N GLY A 54 -10.34 -25.46 -1.63
CA GLY A 54 -11.64 -24.88 -1.29
C GLY A 54 -11.82 -23.40 -1.66
N VAL A 55 -10.83 -22.78 -2.29
CA VAL A 55 -10.86 -21.38 -2.73
C VAL A 55 -11.04 -21.31 -4.25
N SER A 56 -12.04 -20.53 -4.70
CA SER A 56 -12.24 -20.25 -6.12
C SER A 56 -11.33 -19.11 -6.58
N GLY A 57 -10.64 -19.31 -7.69
CA GLY A 57 -9.73 -18.32 -8.27
C GLY A 57 -9.59 -18.49 -9.77
N ASN A 58 -8.79 -17.63 -10.39
CA ASN A 58 -8.58 -17.60 -11.83
C ASN A 58 -7.18 -18.10 -12.18
N LYS A 59 -7.10 -18.95 -13.20
CA LYS A 59 -5.84 -19.30 -13.85
C LYS A 59 -5.88 -18.82 -15.28
N VAL A 60 -4.89 -18.03 -15.66
CA VAL A 60 -4.70 -17.51 -17.01
C VAL A 60 -3.75 -18.44 -17.75
N PHE A 61 -4.05 -18.70 -19.00
CA PHE A 61 -3.22 -19.47 -19.91
C PHE A 61 -2.95 -18.63 -21.15
N VAL A 62 -1.70 -18.58 -21.55
CA VAL A 62 -1.25 -17.96 -22.79
C VAL A 62 -0.77 -19.06 -23.72
N LYS A 63 -1.36 -19.16 -24.92
CA LYS A 63 -0.99 -20.14 -25.95
C LYS A 63 -0.36 -19.41 -27.12
N ILE A 64 0.79 -19.89 -27.59
CA ILE A 64 1.49 -19.36 -28.76
C ILE A 64 1.35 -20.39 -29.89
N GLY A 65 0.88 -19.97 -31.09
CA GLY A 65 0.70 -20.84 -32.21
C GLY A 65 -0.22 -22.05 -32.00
N GLY A 66 -1.05 -22.04 -30.93
CA GLY A 66 -1.97 -23.12 -30.57
C GLY A 66 -1.40 -24.15 -29.56
N ILE A 67 -0.18 -23.98 -29.10
CA ILE A 67 0.50 -24.84 -28.09
C ILE A 67 0.54 -24.10 -26.75
N GLU A 68 0.28 -24.79 -25.64
CA GLU A 68 0.49 -24.24 -24.28
C GLU A 68 1.96 -24.29 -23.90
N GLU A 69 2.60 -23.17 -23.63
CA GLU A 69 4.03 -23.11 -23.25
C GLU A 69 4.33 -23.63 -21.82
N HIS A 70 3.30 -23.94 -21.02
CA HIS A 70 3.52 -24.42 -19.64
C HIS A 70 4.01 -25.88 -19.52
N GLU A 71 4.15 -26.61 -20.61
CA GLU A 71 4.64 -28.01 -20.54
C GLU A 71 6.17 -28.16 -20.64
N HIS A 72 6.92 -27.12 -20.93
CA HIS A 72 8.37 -27.25 -21.19
C HIS A 72 9.30 -26.98 -20.00
N GLY A 73 8.80 -26.94 -18.79
CA GLY A 73 9.63 -26.59 -17.61
C GLY A 73 9.71 -27.59 -16.47
N ARG A 74 9.12 -28.80 -16.51
CA ARG A 74 9.13 -29.68 -15.33
C ARG A 74 8.81 -31.17 -15.62
N HIS A 75 9.79 -31.90 -16.02
CA HIS A 75 9.92 -33.30 -15.59
C HIS A 75 11.35 -33.53 -15.10
N CYS A 76 11.49 -33.51 -13.77
CA CYS A 76 12.54 -34.30 -13.14
C CYS A 76 12.06 -35.73 -13.17
N GLU A 77 12.39 -36.49 -14.18
CA GLU A 77 12.41 -37.95 -14.09
C GLU A 77 13.78 -38.37 -13.61
N GLU A 78 13.75 -39.08 -12.50
CA GLU A 78 14.87 -39.85 -11.98
C GLU A 78 15.29 -40.90 -13.01
N THR A 79 16.60 -40.96 -13.22
CA THR A 79 17.38 -42.10 -13.70
C THR A 79 16.77 -42.99 -14.80
N ARG A 80 17.24 -42.81 -16.04
CA ARG A 80 17.52 -43.89 -16.95
C ARG A 80 18.77 -43.61 -17.80
N SER A 81 19.55 -44.67 -17.90
CA SER A 81 20.84 -44.86 -18.53
C SER A 81 21.10 -44.09 -19.81
N VAL A 82 22.33 -43.59 -19.90
CA VAL A 82 23.01 -43.13 -21.11
C VAL A 82 23.08 -44.32 -22.07
N ASP A 83 22.29 -44.27 -23.15
CA ASP A 83 22.51 -44.86 -24.48
C ASP A 83 21.14 -44.97 -25.19
N GLU A 84 20.89 -44.11 -26.12
CA GLU A 84 19.83 -44.02 -27.14
C GLU A 84 19.11 -42.68 -27.18
N ALA A 85 19.79 -41.65 -27.64
CA ALA A 85 19.14 -40.41 -28.10
C ALA A 85 19.92 -39.78 -29.26
N ILE A 86 19.97 -40.42 -30.37
CA ILE A 86 20.30 -39.78 -31.63
C ILE A 86 19.02 -39.78 -32.48
N HIS A 87 18.67 -38.55 -32.93
CA HIS A 87 17.59 -38.18 -33.85
C HIS A 87 16.18 -37.94 -33.26
N ASN A 88 15.94 -36.71 -32.85
CA ASN A 88 14.89 -35.85 -33.42
C ASN A 88 14.99 -34.46 -32.80
N HIS A 89 15.91 -33.64 -33.29
CA HIS A 89 15.94 -32.20 -33.03
C HIS A 89 14.86 -31.52 -33.90
N HIS A 90 13.66 -31.35 -33.39
CA HIS A 90 12.87 -30.19 -33.78
C HIS A 90 13.41 -28.98 -33.02
N SER A 91 14.30 -28.25 -33.66
CA SER A 91 14.83 -26.98 -33.19
C SER A 91 13.68 -25.95 -33.17
N HIS A 92 13.02 -25.78 -32.02
CA HIS A 92 12.26 -24.58 -31.79
C HIS A 92 13.26 -23.43 -31.68
N HIS A 93 13.32 -22.56 -32.68
CA HIS A 93 14.05 -21.29 -32.63
C HIS A 93 13.37 -20.41 -31.58
N HIS A 94 13.88 -20.38 -30.37
CA HIS A 94 13.58 -19.30 -29.41
C HIS A 94 14.14 -18.01 -30.00
N GLU A 95 13.25 -17.14 -30.46
CA GLU A 95 13.64 -15.82 -30.97
C GLU A 95 14.05 -14.94 -29.79
N HIS A 96 15.33 -14.77 -29.56
CA HIS A 96 15.87 -13.83 -28.58
C HIS A 96 15.55 -12.39 -28.98
N ARG A 97 14.56 -11.76 -28.34
CA ARG A 97 14.14 -10.40 -28.65
C ARG A 97 14.93 -9.39 -27.83
N LYS A 98 15.31 -8.29 -28.47
CA LYS A 98 15.86 -7.12 -27.78
C LYS A 98 14.74 -6.19 -27.31
N LEU A 99 15.04 -5.33 -26.35
CA LEU A 99 14.09 -4.32 -25.84
C LEU A 99 13.44 -3.50 -26.98
N LYS A 100 14.19 -3.16 -28.03
CA LYS A 100 13.66 -2.41 -29.18
C LYS A 100 12.59 -3.19 -29.95
N ASP A 101 12.73 -4.51 -30.04
CA ASP A 101 11.80 -5.37 -30.77
C ASP A 101 10.48 -5.51 -30.00
N ILE A 102 10.58 -5.66 -28.67
CA ILE A 102 9.44 -5.67 -27.77
C ILE A 102 8.70 -4.33 -27.80
N ASN A 103 9.43 -3.20 -27.70
CA ASN A 103 8.84 -1.87 -27.78
C ASN A 103 8.16 -1.63 -29.14
N HIS A 104 8.69 -2.19 -30.22
CA HIS A 104 8.07 -2.13 -31.55
C HIS A 104 6.75 -2.93 -31.60
N ILE A 105 6.73 -4.14 -31.01
CA ILE A 105 5.48 -4.93 -30.88
C ILE A 105 4.45 -4.12 -30.09
N ILE A 106 4.77 -3.64 -28.88
CA ILE A 106 3.86 -2.90 -28.01
C ILE A 106 3.34 -1.64 -28.69
N SER A 107 4.18 -0.92 -29.45
CA SER A 107 3.78 0.30 -30.16
C SER A 107 2.67 0.08 -31.20
N LYS A 108 2.63 -1.12 -31.82
CA LYS A 108 1.64 -1.51 -32.83
C LYS A 108 0.33 -2.02 -32.25
N LEU A 109 0.27 -2.37 -30.96
CA LEU A 109 -0.93 -2.90 -30.32
C LEU A 109 -2.08 -1.86 -30.33
N LYS A 110 -3.31 -2.34 -30.45
CA LYS A 110 -4.54 -1.53 -30.40
C LYS A 110 -5.00 -1.31 -28.95
N ILE A 111 -4.19 -0.57 -28.19
CA ILE A 111 -4.40 -0.26 -26.76
C ILE A 111 -4.21 1.24 -26.51
N SER A 112 -4.64 1.74 -25.33
CA SER A 112 -4.49 3.14 -24.95
C SER A 112 -3.00 3.54 -24.86
N LYS A 113 -2.71 4.82 -25.02
CA LYS A 113 -1.36 5.37 -24.88
C LYS A 113 -0.80 5.07 -23.50
N THR A 114 -1.58 5.24 -22.46
CA THR A 114 -1.20 4.96 -21.06
C THR A 114 -0.77 3.50 -20.88
N VAL A 115 -1.52 2.55 -21.43
CA VAL A 115 -1.18 1.12 -21.35
C VAL A 115 0.12 0.81 -22.08
N LYS A 116 0.36 1.43 -23.25
CA LYS A 116 1.64 1.28 -23.98
C LYS A 116 2.81 1.79 -23.16
N GLU A 117 2.69 3.00 -22.62
CA GLU A 117 3.72 3.64 -21.80
C GLU A 117 4.05 2.80 -20.56
N ASN A 118 3.04 2.30 -19.86
CA ASN A 118 3.24 1.43 -18.70
C ASN A 118 3.91 0.10 -19.08
N ALA A 119 3.47 -0.57 -20.14
CA ALA A 119 4.08 -1.82 -20.57
C ALA A 119 5.55 -1.63 -20.99
N GLN A 120 5.85 -0.56 -21.73
CA GLN A 120 7.22 -0.21 -22.10
C GLN A 120 8.08 0.14 -20.88
N ALA A 121 7.53 0.84 -19.88
CA ALA A 121 8.22 1.15 -18.64
C ALA A 121 8.56 -0.12 -17.83
N VAL A 122 7.64 -1.09 -17.74
CA VAL A 122 7.90 -2.39 -17.11
C VAL A 122 9.04 -3.10 -17.83
N TYR A 123 9.05 -3.14 -19.16
CA TYR A 123 10.14 -3.75 -19.93
C TYR A 123 11.46 -3.00 -19.80
N GLN A 124 11.44 -1.68 -19.65
CA GLN A 124 12.63 -0.88 -19.37
C GLN A 124 13.23 -1.24 -17.99
N ILE A 125 12.40 -1.45 -16.98
CA ILE A 125 12.83 -1.87 -15.63
C ILE A 125 13.45 -3.28 -15.71
N LEU A 126 12.83 -4.21 -16.43
CA LEU A 126 13.36 -5.54 -16.67
C LEU A 126 14.74 -5.50 -17.38
N ALA A 127 14.86 -4.71 -18.46
CA ALA A 127 16.10 -4.57 -19.19
C ALA A 127 17.25 -4.00 -18.35
N GLN A 128 16.94 -3.05 -17.47
CA GLN A 128 17.92 -2.49 -16.53
C GLN A 128 18.40 -3.51 -15.50
N ALA A 129 17.48 -4.35 -15.00
CA ALA A 129 17.82 -5.39 -14.05
C ALA A 129 18.69 -6.49 -14.69
N GLU A 130 18.31 -6.96 -15.87
CA GLU A 130 19.09 -7.93 -16.65
C GLU A 130 20.49 -7.37 -17.01
N SER A 131 20.56 -6.11 -17.47
CA SER A 131 21.81 -5.43 -17.76
C SER A 131 22.77 -5.44 -16.57
N LYS A 132 22.27 -5.17 -15.37
CA LYS A 132 23.07 -5.22 -14.15
C LYS A 132 23.46 -6.64 -13.75
N ALA A 133 22.54 -7.60 -13.89
CA ALA A 133 22.80 -9.00 -13.58
C ALA A 133 23.88 -9.61 -14.52
N HIS A 134 23.86 -9.22 -15.79
CA HIS A 134 24.81 -9.69 -16.80
C HIS A 134 26.07 -8.83 -16.92
N GLY A 135 26.12 -7.65 -16.30
CA GLY A 135 27.26 -6.73 -16.40
C GLY A 135 27.50 -6.17 -17.82
N CYS A 136 26.44 -6.00 -18.61
CA CYS A 136 26.50 -5.49 -19.98
C CYS A 136 25.54 -4.30 -20.17
N GLU A 137 25.65 -3.61 -21.29
CA GLU A 137 24.76 -2.48 -21.58
C GLU A 137 23.32 -2.95 -21.92
N VAL A 138 22.32 -2.12 -21.57
CA VAL A 138 20.90 -2.41 -21.85
C VAL A 138 20.64 -2.67 -23.34
N SER A 139 21.38 -2.01 -24.22
CA SER A 139 21.29 -2.19 -25.68
C SER A 139 21.73 -3.57 -26.18
N GLN A 140 22.52 -4.27 -25.37
CA GLN A 140 23.07 -5.60 -25.66
C GLN A 140 22.25 -6.74 -25.06
N ILE A 141 21.27 -6.43 -24.20
CA ILE A 141 20.43 -7.45 -23.58
C ILE A 141 19.59 -8.16 -24.62
N HIS A 142 19.62 -9.47 -24.55
CA HIS A 142 18.72 -10.38 -25.21
C HIS A 142 17.87 -11.05 -24.12
N PHE A 143 16.58 -10.85 -24.18
CA PHE A 143 15.66 -11.53 -23.28
C PHE A 143 15.50 -12.98 -23.73
N HIS A 144 15.75 -13.91 -22.81
CA HIS A 144 15.53 -15.32 -23.04
C HIS A 144 14.06 -15.70 -22.78
N GLU A 145 13.66 -15.77 -21.52
CA GLU A 145 12.29 -16.14 -21.12
C GLU A 145 11.32 -14.94 -21.14
N ILE A 146 11.77 -13.74 -20.71
CA ILE A 146 10.94 -12.54 -20.58
C ILE A 146 10.64 -11.88 -21.94
N GLY A 147 11.41 -12.22 -22.98
CA GLY A 147 11.21 -11.72 -24.35
C GLY A 147 10.19 -12.53 -25.16
N GLU A 148 9.66 -13.58 -24.61
CA GLU A 148 8.66 -14.43 -25.25
C GLU A 148 7.29 -13.73 -25.32
N LEU A 149 6.44 -14.18 -26.23
CA LEU A 149 5.17 -13.52 -26.52
C LEU A 149 4.14 -13.69 -25.39
N ASP A 150 4.28 -14.72 -24.56
CA ASP A 150 3.48 -14.94 -23.35
C ASP A 150 3.74 -13.88 -22.30
N ALA A 151 5.01 -13.56 -22.02
CA ALA A 151 5.38 -12.49 -21.10
C ALA A 151 4.88 -11.12 -21.59
N ILE A 152 4.88 -10.88 -22.91
CA ILE A 152 4.30 -9.66 -23.50
C ILE A 152 2.79 -9.63 -23.25
N ALA A 153 2.11 -10.75 -23.45
CA ALA A 153 0.66 -10.84 -23.21
C ALA A 153 0.30 -10.63 -21.74
N ASP A 154 1.08 -11.21 -20.82
CA ASP A 154 0.87 -11.03 -19.37
C ASP A 154 1.06 -9.58 -18.97
N ILE A 155 2.20 -8.96 -19.32
CA ILE A 155 2.50 -7.58 -18.95
C ILE A 155 1.47 -6.61 -19.54
N VAL A 156 1.15 -6.74 -20.83
CA VAL A 156 0.16 -5.87 -21.48
C VAL A 156 -1.24 -6.10 -20.90
N GLY A 157 -1.63 -7.35 -20.65
CA GLY A 157 -2.90 -7.70 -20.03
C GLY A 157 -3.04 -7.13 -18.62
N ILE A 158 -1.99 -7.21 -17.81
CA ILE A 158 -1.95 -6.61 -16.47
C ILE A 158 -2.08 -5.08 -16.56
N CYS A 159 -1.32 -4.42 -17.45
CA CYS A 159 -1.40 -2.98 -17.64
C CYS A 159 -2.81 -2.53 -18.07
N MET A 160 -3.47 -3.29 -18.95
CA MET A 160 -4.85 -3.01 -19.36
C MET A 160 -5.83 -3.14 -18.19
N LEU A 161 -5.66 -4.15 -17.35
CA LEU A 161 -6.53 -4.37 -16.19
C LEU A 161 -6.34 -3.30 -15.11
N ILE A 162 -5.11 -2.89 -14.85
CA ILE A 162 -4.82 -1.81 -13.89
C ILE A 162 -5.42 -0.48 -14.40
N ASP A 163 -5.28 -0.17 -15.68
CA ASP A 163 -5.88 1.01 -16.31
C ASP A 163 -7.42 0.98 -16.20
N GLU A 164 -8.06 -0.17 -16.48
CA GLU A 164 -9.51 -0.37 -16.37
C GLU A 164 -10.02 -0.32 -14.90
N ILE A 165 -9.25 -0.88 -13.97
CA ILE A 165 -9.56 -0.82 -12.53
C ILE A 165 -9.56 0.64 -12.08
N GLY A 166 -8.62 1.47 -12.53
CA GLY A 166 -8.56 2.89 -12.20
C GLY A 166 -8.52 3.13 -10.69
N ALA A 167 -7.60 2.47 -9.99
CA ALA A 167 -7.39 2.69 -8.56
C ALA A 167 -6.61 4.00 -8.34
N ASP A 168 -7.02 4.78 -7.35
CA ASP A 168 -6.30 6.01 -6.96
C ASP A 168 -4.94 5.69 -6.32
N LYS A 169 -4.84 4.51 -5.69
CA LYS A 169 -3.61 4.03 -5.03
C LYS A 169 -3.49 2.51 -5.15
N ILE A 170 -2.27 2.05 -5.42
CA ILE A 170 -1.93 0.63 -5.43
C ILE A 170 -0.96 0.37 -4.28
N ILE A 171 -1.34 -0.55 -3.40
CA ILE A 171 -0.55 -0.97 -2.24
C ILE A 171 -0.23 -2.45 -2.39
N VAL A 172 1.03 -2.81 -2.16
CA VAL A 172 1.51 -4.19 -2.28
C VAL A 172 2.03 -4.66 -0.93
N SER A 173 1.68 -5.86 -0.52
CA SER A 173 2.26 -6.46 0.70
C SER A 173 3.77 -6.64 0.57
N PRO A 174 4.52 -6.86 1.67
CA PRO A 174 5.86 -7.44 1.56
C PRO A 174 5.82 -8.72 0.70
N ILE A 175 6.83 -8.89 -0.18
CA ILE A 175 6.83 -9.96 -1.18
C ILE A 175 7.58 -11.17 -0.65
N ASN A 176 6.94 -12.34 -0.66
CA ASN A 176 7.62 -13.60 -0.41
C ASN A 176 8.40 -14.02 -1.65
N VAL A 177 9.72 -14.03 -1.57
CA VAL A 177 10.57 -14.41 -2.71
C VAL A 177 10.79 -15.92 -2.82
N GLY A 178 10.42 -16.67 -1.78
CA GLY A 178 10.76 -18.09 -1.68
C GLY A 178 12.20 -18.31 -1.22
N GLY A 179 12.86 -19.36 -1.72
CA GLY A 179 14.25 -19.68 -1.35
C GLY A 179 14.77 -20.86 -2.13
N GLY A 180 15.97 -21.35 -1.79
CA GLY A 180 16.60 -22.48 -2.49
C GLY A 180 17.22 -22.07 -3.82
N PHE A 181 16.99 -22.87 -4.85
CA PHE A 181 17.59 -22.70 -6.17
C PHE A 181 16.53 -22.81 -7.27
N VAL A 182 16.74 -22.10 -8.36
CA VAL A 182 15.93 -22.19 -9.58
C VAL A 182 16.81 -22.60 -10.76
N LYS A 183 16.29 -23.48 -11.61
CA LYS A 183 16.92 -23.85 -12.89
C LYS A 183 16.35 -22.97 -13.99
N CYS A 184 17.21 -22.22 -14.67
CA CYS A 184 16.86 -21.34 -15.77
C CYS A 184 17.84 -21.48 -16.95
N ALA A 185 17.70 -20.69 -18.00
CA ALA A 185 18.60 -20.70 -19.16
C ALA A 185 20.09 -20.50 -18.81
N HIS A 186 20.39 -19.85 -17.66
CA HIS A 186 21.75 -19.59 -17.16
C HIS A 186 22.26 -20.66 -16.19
N GLY A 187 21.58 -21.79 -16.09
CA GLY A 187 21.92 -22.86 -15.15
C GLY A 187 21.12 -22.82 -13.85
N VAL A 188 21.72 -23.29 -12.76
CA VAL A 188 21.10 -23.34 -11.43
C VAL A 188 21.52 -22.10 -10.63
N LEU A 189 20.57 -21.23 -10.31
CA LEU A 189 20.81 -19.98 -9.62
C LEU A 189 20.13 -19.96 -8.24
N PRO A 190 20.68 -19.23 -7.24
CA PRO A 190 20.00 -19.04 -5.96
C PRO A 190 18.74 -18.18 -6.11
N VAL A 191 17.74 -18.42 -5.26
CA VAL A 191 16.49 -17.65 -5.21
C VAL A 191 16.59 -16.56 -4.12
N PRO A 192 16.24 -15.30 -4.43
CA PRO A 192 15.83 -14.79 -5.75
C PRO A 192 16.99 -14.73 -6.75
N ALA A 193 16.69 -15.00 -8.04
CA ALA A 193 17.67 -14.92 -9.12
C ALA A 193 18.28 -13.51 -9.25
N PRO A 194 19.50 -13.35 -9.83
CA PRO A 194 20.21 -12.05 -9.86
C PRO A 194 19.37 -10.89 -10.40
N ALA A 195 18.67 -11.07 -11.52
CA ALA A 195 17.81 -10.04 -12.10
C ALA A 195 16.62 -9.71 -11.16
N THR A 196 15.99 -10.71 -10.56
CA THR A 196 14.93 -10.52 -9.55
C THR A 196 15.45 -9.75 -8.33
N THR A 197 16.67 -10.03 -7.88
CA THR A 197 17.32 -9.29 -6.79
C THR A 197 17.51 -7.83 -7.13
N GLU A 198 17.95 -7.49 -8.34
CA GLU A 198 18.08 -6.10 -8.81
C GLU A 198 16.72 -5.39 -8.88
N LEU A 199 15.68 -6.10 -9.34
CA LEU A 199 14.31 -5.57 -9.38
C LEU A 199 13.79 -5.23 -7.98
N LEU A 200 14.06 -6.09 -7.01
CA LEU A 200 13.53 -5.96 -5.66
C LEU A 200 14.34 -5.01 -4.74
N LYS A 201 15.39 -4.36 -5.23
CA LYS A 201 16.09 -3.32 -4.45
C LYS A 201 15.14 -2.19 -4.06
N GLY A 202 15.07 -1.93 -2.75
CA GLY A 202 14.17 -0.94 -2.14
C GLY A 202 12.73 -1.43 -1.93
N VAL A 203 12.43 -2.69 -2.23
CA VAL A 203 11.14 -3.34 -2.00
C VAL A 203 11.23 -4.21 -0.75
N PRO A 204 10.27 -4.17 0.19
CA PRO A 204 10.25 -5.06 1.33
C PRO A 204 9.98 -6.51 0.89
N VAL A 205 10.94 -7.39 1.20
CA VAL A 205 10.89 -8.81 0.83
C VAL A 205 11.17 -9.70 2.04
N TYR A 206 10.70 -10.93 1.97
CA TYR A 206 11.03 -11.97 2.94
C TYR A 206 11.07 -13.36 2.30
N SER A 207 11.71 -14.31 2.98
CA SER A 207 11.73 -15.71 2.58
C SER A 207 10.88 -16.52 3.57
N GLY A 208 9.96 -17.32 3.03
CA GLY A 208 9.15 -18.26 3.80
C GLY A 208 9.78 -19.67 3.86
N GLU A 209 8.95 -20.66 4.18
CA GLU A 209 9.37 -22.08 4.28
C GLU A 209 9.59 -22.75 2.92
N ILE A 210 8.99 -22.22 1.87
CA ILE A 210 9.04 -22.81 0.52
C ILE A 210 10.41 -22.55 -0.10
N LYS A 211 11.08 -23.63 -0.54
CA LYS A 211 12.43 -23.60 -1.12
C LYS A 211 12.39 -23.64 -2.65
N GLU A 212 11.53 -22.77 -3.21
CA GLU A 212 11.40 -22.55 -4.66
C GLU A 212 11.22 -21.06 -4.94
N GLU A 213 11.42 -20.66 -6.20
CA GLU A 213 11.15 -19.31 -6.64
C GLU A 213 9.63 -19.04 -6.60
N LEU A 214 9.25 -18.06 -5.80
CA LEU A 214 7.87 -17.60 -5.67
C LEU A 214 7.63 -16.25 -6.35
N CYS A 215 8.67 -15.43 -6.50
CA CYS A 215 8.58 -14.15 -7.19
C CYS A 215 9.44 -14.19 -8.46
N THR A 216 8.77 -14.15 -9.61
CA THR A 216 9.45 -14.14 -10.93
C THR A 216 9.90 -12.73 -11.30
N PRO A 217 10.88 -12.55 -12.22
CA PRO A 217 11.28 -11.24 -12.71
C PRO A 217 10.10 -10.40 -13.25
N THR A 218 9.19 -11.02 -14.01
CA THR A 218 7.98 -10.35 -14.54
C THR A 218 7.09 -9.84 -13.42
N GLY A 219 6.79 -10.68 -12.42
CA GLY A 219 5.99 -10.27 -11.26
C GLY A 219 6.63 -9.14 -10.49
N ALA A 220 7.94 -9.24 -10.20
CA ALA A 220 8.70 -8.21 -9.50
C ALA A 220 8.70 -6.86 -10.24
N ALA A 221 8.90 -6.86 -11.56
CA ALA A 221 8.93 -5.65 -12.37
C ALA A 221 7.57 -4.94 -12.41
N VAL A 222 6.48 -5.70 -12.58
CA VAL A 222 5.11 -5.17 -12.55
C VAL A 222 4.81 -4.54 -11.19
N LEU A 223 5.08 -5.26 -10.10
CA LEU A 223 4.83 -4.75 -8.75
C LEU A 223 5.66 -3.49 -8.47
N LYS A 224 6.95 -3.48 -8.84
CA LYS A 224 7.82 -2.31 -8.66
C LYS A 224 7.33 -1.10 -9.43
N HIS A 225 6.79 -1.28 -10.64
CA HIS A 225 6.30 -0.19 -11.48
C HIS A 225 5.01 0.42 -10.93
N PHE A 226 4.06 -0.41 -10.51
CA PHE A 226 2.72 0.04 -10.14
C PHE A 226 2.52 0.32 -8.65
N ALA A 227 3.37 -0.22 -7.76
CA ALA A 227 3.22 0.02 -6.34
C ALA A 227 3.44 1.49 -5.99
N GLY A 228 2.43 2.14 -5.47
CA GLY A 228 2.56 3.46 -4.86
C GLY A 228 3.08 3.38 -3.41
N GLU A 229 2.88 2.22 -2.76
CA GLU A 229 3.30 1.94 -1.39
C GLU A 229 3.45 0.43 -1.18
N PHE A 230 4.38 0.05 -0.30
CA PHE A 230 4.49 -1.32 0.20
C PHE A 230 4.13 -1.36 1.68
N GLY A 231 3.28 -2.31 2.08
CA GLY A 231 2.85 -2.45 3.47
C GLY A 231 1.69 -3.40 3.65
N ASP A 232 1.17 -3.44 4.87
CA ASP A 232 0.00 -4.24 5.22
C ASP A 232 -1.27 -3.70 4.55
N ILE A 233 -2.32 -4.54 4.51
CA ILE A 233 -3.62 -4.11 4.01
C ILE A 233 -4.12 -2.89 4.79
N PRO A 234 -4.38 -1.76 4.12
CA PRO A 234 -4.83 -0.56 4.81
C PRO A 234 -6.27 -0.73 5.32
N GLN A 235 -6.66 0.13 6.24
CA GLN A 235 -8.08 0.19 6.64
C GLN A 235 -8.92 0.64 5.43
N MET A 236 -9.64 -0.30 4.86
CA MET A 236 -10.53 -0.06 3.72
C MET A 236 -11.79 -0.93 3.79
N LYS A 237 -12.87 -0.43 3.21
CA LYS A 237 -14.07 -1.24 2.99
C LYS A 237 -13.87 -2.05 1.71
N ILE A 238 -13.61 -3.35 1.85
CA ILE A 238 -13.44 -4.25 0.72
C ILE A 238 -14.74 -4.34 -0.07
N GLN A 239 -14.67 -4.06 -1.36
CA GLN A 239 -15.79 -4.17 -2.30
C GLN A 239 -15.72 -5.45 -3.12
N LYS A 240 -14.51 -5.85 -3.55
CA LYS A 240 -14.24 -7.06 -4.31
C LYS A 240 -12.92 -7.69 -3.89
N SER A 241 -12.84 -9.00 -3.99
CA SER A 241 -11.59 -9.76 -3.86
C SER A 241 -11.51 -10.84 -4.93
N ALA A 242 -10.30 -11.18 -5.34
CA ALA A 242 -10.05 -12.24 -6.30
C ALA A 242 -8.69 -12.90 -6.06
N TYR A 243 -8.55 -14.11 -6.59
CA TYR A 243 -7.33 -14.92 -6.52
C TYR A 243 -6.85 -15.22 -7.93
N GLY A 244 -5.55 -15.07 -8.15
CA GLY A 244 -4.86 -15.54 -9.36
C GLY A 244 -3.92 -16.67 -9.01
N PHE A 245 -4.15 -17.85 -9.58
CA PHE A 245 -3.40 -19.06 -9.28
C PHE A 245 -2.12 -19.18 -10.13
N GLY A 246 -1.04 -19.52 -9.45
CA GLY A 246 0.20 -19.90 -10.10
C GLY A 246 0.15 -21.34 -10.65
N SER A 247 1.16 -21.66 -11.45
CA SER A 247 1.28 -22.96 -12.10
C SER A 247 1.80 -24.04 -11.15
N LYS A 248 2.64 -23.68 -10.18
CA LYS A 248 3.20 -24.62 -9.19
C LYS A 248 2.17 -25.00 -8.13
N GLU A 249 2.26 -26.24 -7.65
CA GLU A 249 1.43 -26.74 -6.56
C GLU A 249 2.27 -26.91 -5.28
N PHE A 250 1.77 -26.36 -4.20
CA PHE A 250 2.36 -26.45 -2.87
C PHE A 250 1.31 -26.92 -1.86
N LYS A 251 1.74 -27.27 -0.64
CA LYS A 251 0.82 -27.55 0.48
C LYS A 251 -0.04 -26.32 0.81
N VAL A 252 0.50 -25.14 0.61
CA VAL A 252 -0.18 -23.84 0.79
C VAL A 252 -0.69 -23.39 -0.58
N LEU A 253 -1.83 -22.71 -0.60
CA LEU A 253 -2.44 -22.18 -1.82
C LEU A 253 -1.50 -21.20 -2.53
N ASN A 254 -1.01 -21.58 -3.70
CA ASN A 254 -0.15 -20.74 -4.53
C ASN A 254 -0.99 -19.73 -5.32
N ALA A 255 -1.17 -18.56 -4.74
CA ALA A 255 -2.00 -17.51 -5.34
C ALA A 255 -1.57 -16.10 -4.91
N VAL A 256 -1.70 -15.14 -5.82
CA VAL A 256 -1.81 -13.72 -5.47
C VAL A 256 -3.27 -13.43 -5.12
N ARG A 257 -3.48 -12.70 -4.04
CA ARG A 257 -4.80 -12.16 -3.69
C ARG A 257 -4.87 -10.69 -4.05
N ALA A 258 -5.93 -10.28 -4.71
CA ALA A 258 -6.16 -8.89 -5.05
C ALA A 258 -7.47 -8.40 -4.43
N PHE A 259 -7.46 -7.19 -3.88
CA PHE A 259 -8.63 -6.58 -3.24
C PHE A 259 -8.85 -5.18 -3.81
N ILE A 260 -10.08 -4.87 -4.18
CA ILE A 260 -10.52 -3.50 -4.43
C ILE A 260 -11.37 -3.05 -3.25
N GLY A 261 -11.06 -1.90 -2.73
CA GLY A 261 -11.83 -1.27 -1.68
C GLY A 261 -11.76 0.24 -1.70
N GLU A 262 -12.59 0.83 -0.87
CA GLU A 262 -12.55 2.25 -0.60
C GLU A 262 -11.91 2.49 0.76
N ALA A 263 -10.78 3.20 0.78
CA ALA A 263 -10.36 3.82 2.01
C ALA A 263 -11.16 5.11 2.17
N ASN A 264 -11.91 5.19 3.26
CA ASN A 264 -12.25 6.50 3.76
C ASN A 264 -10.92 7.23 4.01
N SER A 265 -10.83 8.50 3.65
CA SER A 265 -9.66 9.34 3.92
C SER A 265 -9.50 9.60 5.42
N LEU A 266 -9.33 8.54 6.18
CA LEU A 266 -9.05 8.57 7.60
C LEU A 266 -7.61 8.14 7.80
N PRO A 267 -6.76 8.94 8.42
CA PRO A 267 -5.42 8.54 8.76
C PRO A 267 -5.44 7.34 9.72
N VAL A 268 -4.53 6.42 9.45
CA VAL A 268 -4.28 5.20 10.20
C VAL A 268 -3.93 5.53 11.64
N SER A 269 -4.69 5.03 12.56
CA SER A 269 -4.43 4.49 13.89
C SER A 269 -5.59 4.80 14.85
N ALA A 270 -6.60 3.94 14.81
CA ALA A 270 -7.44 3.76 15.99
C ALA A 270 -7.61 2.27 16.22
N PRO A 271 -7.31 1.74 17.41
CA PRO A 271 -7.64 0.38 17.75
C PRO A 271 -9.16 0.20 17.66
N CYS A 272 -9.59 -0.90 17.03
CA CYS A 272 -10.98 -1.29 16.93
C CYS A 272 -11.60 -1.43 18.33
N HIS A 273 -12.33 -0.43 18.76
CA HIS A 273 -13.30 -0.57 19.84
C HIS A 273 -14.70 -0.43 19.25
N SER A 274 -15.27 -1.58 18.91
CA SER A 274 -16.68 -1.75 18.63
C SER A 274 -17.49 -1.34 19.88
N GLY A 275 -18.32 -0.32 19.76
CA GLY A 275 -19.39 -0.14 20.73
C GLY A 275 -19.85 1.26 21.09
N LEU A 276 -19.19 2.33 20.65
CA LEU A 276 -19.66 3.69 20.93
C LEU A 276 -19.98 4.42 19.62
N GLY A 277 -21.27 4.61 19.38
CA GLY A 277 -21.78 5.37 18.21
C GLY A 277 -21.42 6.84 18.26
N ILE A 278 -20.18 7.15 18.00
CA ILE A 278 -19.68 8.53 17.86
C ILE A 278 -19.39 8.72 16.37
N LYS A 279 -19.86 9.84 15.79
CA LYS A 279 -19.68 10.22 14.40
C LYS A 279 -18.24 9.96 13.93
N SER A 280 -18.11 9.47 12.70
CA SER A 280 -16.86 9.43 11.94
C SER A 280 -16.05 10.71 12.18
N LEU A 281 -14.79 10.50 12.51
CA LEU A 281 -13.79 11.52 12.80
C LEU A 281 -13.85 12.66 11.77
N ASP A 282 -14.31 13.82 12.19
CA ASP A 282 -14.06 15.06 11.47
C ASP A 282 -12.54 15.20 11.28
N PRO A 283 -12.06 15.68 10.13
CA PRO A 283 -10.63 15.96 9.95
C PRO A 283 -10.01 16.81 11.07
N GLU A 284 -10.81 17.67 11.71
CA GLU A 284 -10.42 18.44 12.90
C GLU A 284 -10.20 17.60 14.16
N SER A 285 -10.58 16.34 14.18
CA SER A 285 -10.42 15.45 15.34
C SER A 285 -9.07 14.73 15.39
N ILE A 286 -8.28 14.82 14.32
CA ILE A 286 -6.95 14.23 14.25
C ILE A 286 -5.91 15.31 14.49
N VAL A 287 -4.98 15.02 15.39
CA VAL A 287 -3.95 15.96 15.83
C VAL A 287 -2.60 15.25 15.93
N ALA A 288 -1.54 16.02 15.79
CA ALA A 288 -0.20 15.56 16.09
C ALA A 288 0.18 15.97 17.52
N LYS A 289 0.70 15.03 18.29
CA LYS A 289 1.36 15.28 19.58
C LYS A 289 2.86 15.20 19.34
N LEU A 290 3.57 16.26 19.73
CA LEU A 290 5.02 16.35 19.67
C LEU A 290 5.57 16.39 21.08
N GLU A 291 6.59 15.62 21.38
CA GLU A 291 7.16 15.52 22.72
C GLU A 291 8.69 15.50 22.70
N CYS A 292 9.29 16.15 23.66
CA CYS A 292 10.71 16.02 23.98
C CYS A 292 10.94 16.05 25.49
N ASN A 293 12.10 15.55 25.93
CA ASN A 293 12.50 15.56 27.31
C ASN A 293 13.63 16.56 27.49
N LEU A 294 13.54 17.38 28.52
CA LEU A 294 14.47 18.46 28.82
C LEU A 294 15.02 18.27 30.25
N ASP A 295 16.34 18.18 30.42
CA ASP A 295 17.02 18.03 31.73
C ASP A 295 18.09 19.11 31.98
N ASP A 296 18.23 20.07 31.04
CA ASP A 296 19.29 21.09 31.02
C ASP A 296 18.78 22.51 30.70
N MET A 297 17.49 22.72 30.82
CA MET A 297 16.86 24.06 30.64
C MET A 297 16.29 24.61 31.93
N THR A 298 16.36 25.93 32.09
CA THR A 298 15.72 26.64 33.20
C THR A 298 14.20 26.76 32.98
N GLY A 299 13.46 26.98 34.06
CA GLY A 299 12.01 27.21 33.98
C GLY A 299 11.63 28.41 33.14
N GLU A 300 12.48 29.44 33.09
CA GLU A 300 12.26 30.68 32.31
C GLU A 300 12.43 30.38 30.79
N GLU A 301 13.46 29.64 30.42
CA GLU A 301 13.68 29.23 29.03
C GLU A 301 12.55 28.29 28.51
N ILE A 302 12.10 27.35 29.35
CA ILE A 302 10.96 26.49 29.05
C ILE A 302 9.68 27.32 28.88
N GLY A 303 9.49 28.31 29.77
CA GLY A 303 8.37 29.26 29.71
C GLY A 303 8.35 30.07 28.41
N PHE A 304 9.51 30.57 27.98
CA PHE A 304 9.66 31.27 26.71
C PHE A 304 9.32 30.40 25.51
N ALA A 305 9.85 29.16 25.48
CA ALA A 305 9.51 28.19 24.43
C ALA A 305 8.01 27.87 24.40
N PHE A 306 7.41 27.71 25.60
CA PHE A 306 5.99 27.44 25.76
C PHE A 306 5.12 28.57 25.17
N GLU A 307 5.39 29.82 25.55
CA GLU A 307 4.66 30.99 25.05
C GLU A 307 4.85 31.14 23.53
N THR A 308 6.09 31.04 23.04
CA THR A 308 6.39 31.16 21.63
C THR A 308 5.62 30.13 20.79
N ILE A 309 5.56 28.86 21.21
CA ILE A 309 4.87 27.80 20.49
C ILE A 309 3.35 28.04 20.53
N LEU A 310 2.81 28.48 21.66
CA LEU A 310 1.38 28.75 21.79
C LEU A 310 0.95 29.95 20.94
N GLU A 311 1.75 31.02 20.89
CA GLU A 311 1.51 32.21 20.05
C GLU A 311 1.55 31.89 18.55
N ASN A 312 2.35 30.90 18.13
CA ASN A 312 2.38 30.41 16.76
C ASN A 312 1.19 29.50 16.39
N GLY A 313 0.23 29.31 17.29
CA GLY A 313 -1.06 28.68 17.01
C GLY A 313 -1.11 27.18 17.27
N ALA A 314 -0.25 26.65 18.15
CA ALA A 314 -0.42 25.33 18.69
C ALA A 314 -1.79 25.16 19.34
N LEU A 315 -2.39 23.99 19.23
CA LEU A 315 -3.71 23.69 19.82
C LEU A 315 -3.64 23.64 21.34
N ASP A 316 -2.53 23.14 21.87
CA ASP A 316 -2.24 23.07 23.29
C ASP A 316 -0.74 22.86 23.51
N VAL A 317 -0.23 23.35 24.65
CA VAL A 317 1.14 23.10 25.11
C VAL A 317 1.08 22.83 26.61
N TRP A 318 1.80 21.82 27.06
CA TRP A 318 1.90 21.51 28.49
C TRP A 318 3.25 20.91 28.83
N THR A 319 3.58 20.95 30.10
CA THR A 319 4.78 20.33 30.66
C THR A 319 4.40 19.38 31.79
N ALA A 320 5.18 18.30 31.92
CA ALA A 320 5.06 17.37 33.03
C ALA A 320 6.45 17.03 33.60
N PRO A 321 6.61 17.00 34.94
CA PRO A 321 7.85 16.55 35.54
C PRO A 321 8.05 15.04 35.28
N ILE A 322 9.29 14.68 34.94
CA ILE A 322 9.69 13.28 34.70
C ILE A 322 11.02 12.98 35.37
N GLN A 323 11.27 11.69 35.61
CA GLN A 323 12.56 11.19 36.01
C GLN A 323 13.27 10.59 34.80
N MET A 324 14.46 11.07 34.49
CA MET A 324 15.26 10.64 33.35
C MET A 324 16.37 9.65 33.75
N LYS A 325 17.07 9.09 32.77
CA LYS A 325 18.25 8.24 32.99
C LYS A 325 19.27 8.94 33.90
N LYS A 326 20.05 8.16 34.64
CA LYS A 326 21.04 8.65 35.63
C LYS A 326 20.40 9.45 36.76
N ASN A 327 19.14 9.17 37.10
CA ASN A 327 18.38 9.83 38.17
C ASN A 327 18.29 11.36 38.05
N ARG A 328 18.29 11.89 36.85
CA ARG A 328 18.11 13.33 36.62
C ARG A 328 16.65 13.71 36.61
N PRO A 329 16.22 14.73 37.35
CA PRO A 329 14.92 15.31 37.15
C PRO A 329 14.88 16.01 35.79
N GLY A 330 13.75 15.94 35.10
CA GLY A 330 13.55 16.59 33.80
C GLY A 330 12.11 16.96 33.58
N ILE A 331 11.87 17.60 32.47
CA ILE A 331 10.54 18.07 32.04
C ILE A 331 10.20 17.38 30.71
N LEU A 332 9.05 16.74 30.67
CA LEU A 332 8.42 16.36 29.41
C LEU A 332 7.71 17.59 28.86
N PHE A 333 8.17 18.06 27.73
CA PHE A 333 7.56 19.16 27.00
C PHE A 333 6.69 18.60 25.87
N SER A 334 5.40 18.95 25.87
CA SER A 334 4.41 18.38 24.95
C SER A 334 3.66 19.47 24.21
N VAL A 335 3.49 19.29 22.90
CA VAL A 335 2.77 20.22 22.02
C VAL A 335 1.71 19.44 21.24
N LEU A 336 0.49 19.97 21.20
CA LEU A 336 -0.59 19.46 20.36
C LEU A 336 -0.83 20.43 19.20
N CYS A 337 -0.81 19.94 17.97
CA CYS A 337 -1.00 20.76 16.78
C CYS A 337 -1.82 20.03 15.72
N LYS A 338 -2.21 20.72 14.66
CA LYS A 338 -2.78 20.09 13.47
C LYS A 338 -1.72 19.21 12.78
N THR A 339 -2.15 18.11 12.19
CA THR A 339 -1.24 17.15 11.52
C THR A 339 -0.40 17.79 10.43
N GLU A 340 -0.98 18.73 9.67
CA GLU A 340 -0.29 19.43 8.58
C GLU A 340 0.79 20.40 9.08
N GLN A 341 0.71 20.82 10.35
CA GLN A 341 1.64 21.75 10.98
C GLN A 341 2.70 21.06 11.85
N ALA A 342 2.69 19.72 11.91
CA ALA A 342 3.55 18.97 12.82
C ALA A 342 5.05 19.27 12.62
N ASP A 343 5.50 19.30 11.37
CA ASP A 343 6.91 19.52 11.05
C ASP A 343 7.34 20.96 11.34
N PHE A 344 6.44 21.94 11.17
CA PHE A 344 6.67 23.33 11.58
C PHE A 344 6.87 23.45 13.09
N PHE A 345 5.97 22.85 13.88
CA PHE A 345 6.09 22.89 15.34
C PHE A 345 7.27 22.07 15.87
N ALA A 346 7.62 20.96 15.21
CA ALA A 346 8.85 20.23 15.53
C ALA A 346 10.09 21.11 15.33
N GLY A 347 10.13 21.90 14.25
CA GLY A 347 11.17 22.88 14.01
C GLY A 347 11.24 23.97 15.08
N LEU A 348 10.10 24.48 15.56
CA LEU A 348 10.06 25.46 16.66
C LEU A 348 10.57 24.86 17.98
N ILE A 349 10.18 23.63 18.31
CA ILE A 349 10.69 22.93 19.51
C ILE A 349 12.21 22.80 19.42
N LEU A 350 12.76 22.29 18.32
CA LEU A 350 14.20 22.15 18.13
C LEU A 350 14.95 23.48 18.19
N LYS A 351 14.33 24.58 17.76
CA LYS A 351 14.93 25.91 17.77
C LYS A 351 14.94 26.56 19.15
N HIS A 352 13.88 26.37 19.95
CA HIS A 352 13.67 27.07 21.20
C HIS A 352 13.88 26.23 22.46
N THR A 353 14.32 24.98 22.29
CA THR A 353 14.71 24.09 23.39
C THR A 353 16.09 23.49 23.17
N SER A 354 16.67 22.92 24.22
CA SER A 354 17.95 22.22 24.17
C SER A 354 17.88 20.81 23.56
N THR A 355 16.67 20.32 23.22
CA THR A 355 16.51 18.95 22.73
C THR A 355 17.14 18.74 21.35
N PHE A 356 17.75 17.57 21.14
CA PHE A 356 18.25 17.12 19.83
C PHE A 356 17.22 16.32 19.02
N GLY A 357 16.04 16.04 19.59
CA GLY A 357 15.05 15.25 18.90
C GLY A 357 13.63 15.38 19.46
N VAL A 358 12.64 15.34 18.58
CA VAL A 358 11.23 15.43 18.90
C VAL A 358 10.53 14.14 18.49
N ARG A 359 9.77 13.53 19.38
CA ARG A 359 8.89 12.39 19.09
C ARG A 359 7.58 12.92 18.53
N LYS A 360 7.07 12.29 17.48
CA LYS A 360 5.80 12.64 16.84
C LYS A 360 4.84 11.45 16.96
N GLU A 361 3.64 11.72 17.42
CA GLU A 361 2.55 10.75 17.51
C GLU A 361 1.28 11.36 16.94
N ILE A 362 0.53 10.58 16.14
CA ILE A 362 -0.74 11.02 15.57
C ILE A 362 -1.88 10.47 16.44
N LEU A 363 -2.71 11.34 16.94
CA LEU A 363 -3.78 11.02 17.88
C LEU A 363 -5.15 11.41 17.31
N SER A 364 -6.15 10.58 17.60
CA SER A 364 -7.55 10.96 17.45
C SER A 364 -8.09 11.51 18.78
N ARG A 365 -8.85 12.58 18.71
CA ARG A 365 -9.52 13.16 19.90
C ARG A 365 -11.01 13.31 19.68
N TYR A 366 -11.77 13.18 20.77
CA TYR A 366 -13.20 13.44 20.75
C TYR A 366 -13.46 14.88 21.20
N THR A 367 -14.14 15.64 20.37
CA THR A 367 -14.50 17.03 20.69
C THR A 367 -16.01 17.23 20.66
N LEU A 368 -16.51 18.11 21.49
CA LEU A 368 -17.90 18.58 21.41
C LEU A 368 -18.00 19.66 20.31
N ASP A 369 -19.12 19.68 19.60
CA ASP A 369 -19.48 20.84 18.79
C ASP A 369 -19.48 22.07 19.67
N ARG A 370 -18.94 23.19 19.21
CA ARG A 370 -18.77 24.36 20.05
C ARG A 370 -19.15 25.66 19.35
N LYS A 371 -19.73 26.56 20.11
CA LYS A 371 -20.05 27.94 19.68
C LYS A 371 -19.55 28.92 20.73
N ILE A 372 -19.01 30.03 20.28
CA ILE A 372 -18.62 31.12 21.15
C ILE A 372 -19.68 32.22 20.99
N GLU A 373 -20.33 32.62 22.11
CA GLU A 373 -21.31 33.66 22.15
C GLU A 373 -20.85 34.77 23.12
N THR A 374 -21.02 36.01 22.74
CA THR A 374 -20.72 37.13 23.63
C THR A 374 -21.96 37.43 24.47
N LYS A 375 -21.82 37.34 25.78
CA LYS A 375 -22.85 37.70 26.76
C LYS A 375 -22.49 39.02 27.45
N THR A 376 -23.46 39.93 27.61
CA THR A 376 -23.29 41.13 28.40
C THR A 376 -23.54 40.82 29.87
N THR A 377 -22.58 41.12 30.71
CA THR A 377 -22.65 40.95 32.17
C THR A 377 -22.47 42.32 32.86
N PRO A 378 -22.75 42.44 34.17
CA PRO A 378 -22.46 43.65 34.92
C PRO A 378 -20.98 44.10 34.84
N TYR A 379 -20.08 43.17 34.54
CA TYR A 379 -18.63 43.41 34.43
C TYR A 379 -18.15 43.62 32.97
N GLY A 380 -19.10 43.78 32.04
CA GLY A 380 -18.82 43.98 30.62
C GLY A 380 -19.17 42.79 29.74
N LYS A 381 -18.76 42.86 28.48
CA LYS A 381 -18.97 41.78 27.49
C LYS A 381 -17.99 40.66 27.72
N ILE A 382 -18.50 39.43 27.94
CA ILE A 382 -17.73 38.20 28.18
C ILE A 382 -18.10 37.18 27.09
N ARG A 383 -17.11 36.61 26.43
CA ARG A 383 -17.30 35.49 25.52
C ARG A 383 -17.51 34.22 26.32
N VAL A 384 -18.54 33.47 25.97
CA VAL A 384 -18.89 32.19 26.59
C VAL A 384 -18.83 31.11 25.52
N LYS A 385 -17.95 30.14 25.73
CA LYS A 385 -17.82 28.98 24.90
C LYS A 385 -18.81 27.92 25.37
N THR A 386 -19.75 27.55 24.51
CA THR A 386 -20.72 26.46 24.76
C THR A 386 -20.41 25.29 23.87
N GLY A 387 -20.22 24.11 24.47
CA GLY A 387 -20.03 22.86 23.78
C GLY A 387 -21.24 21.95 23.95
N TRP A 388 -21.64 21.26 22.89
CA TRP A 388 -22.70 20.27 22.94
C TRP A 388 -22.35 19.02 22.13
N GLY A 389 -22.85 17.84 22.61
CA GLY A 389 -22.77 16.58 21.88
C GLY A 389 -24.14 16.21 21.34
N ASN A 390 -24.29 16.05 20.03
CA ASN A 390 -25.54 15.68 19.41
C ASN A 390 -25.77 14.17 19.46
N LYS A 391 -27.06 13.78 19.53
CA LYS A 391 -27.55 12.40 19.41
C LYS A 391 -27.02 11.76 18.12
N VAL A 392 -26.50 10.52 18.22
CA VAL A 392 -26.20 9.68 17.07
C VAL A 392 -27.49 9.47 16.25
N PRO A 393 -27.48 9.75 14.93
CA PRO A 393 -28.62 9.39 14.08
C PRO A 393 -28.77 7.86 14.05
N ARG A 394 -29.98 7.36 14.26
CA ARG A 394 -30.29 5.95 14.04
C ARG A 394 -30.01 5.60 12.59
N SER A 395 -29.06 4.72 12.33
CA SER A 395 -29.08 3.94 11.10
C SER A 395 -30.24 2.93 11.25
N LYS A 396 -31.33 3.17 10.53
CA LYS A 396 -32.36 2.17 10.32
C LYS A 396 -31.79 1.12 9.36
N ALA A 397 -31.21 0.06 9.90
CA ALA A 397 -31.09 -1.18 9.14
C ALA A 397 -32.49 -1.83 9.10
N PRO A 398 -33.06 -2.13 7.94
CA PRO A 398 -34.33 -2.81 7.88
C PRO A 398 -34.14 -4.26 8.38
N GLY A 399 -34.82 -4.61 9.48
CA GLY A 399 -34.97 -6.00 9.89
C GLY A 399 -34.38 -6.44 11.22
N SER A 400 -33.73 -5.63 12.05
CA SER A 400 -33.24 -6.08 13.37
C SER A 400 -34.18 -5.72 14.49
N LYS A 401 -34.80 -6.74 15.11
CA LYS A 401 -35.54 -6.69 16.39
C LYS A 401 -34.56 -6.94 17.55
N ALA A 402 -33.60 -6.08 17.78
CA ALA A 402 -32.79 -6.11 19.00
C ALA A 402 -33.17 -4.90 19.88
N PRO A 403 -33.37 -5.04 21.21
CA PRO A 403 -33.61 -3.91 22.08
C PRO A 403 -32.37 -3.08 22.21
N GLY A 404 -32.37 -1.92 21.51
CA GLY A 404 -31.28 -1.00 21.54
C GLY A 404 -31.10 -0.37 22.92
N ASN A 405 -29.99 -0.63 23.58
CA ASN A 405 -29.55 0.11 24.74
C ASN A 405 -29.33 1.59 24.32
N LYS A 406 -30.29 2.43 24.72
CA LYS A 406 -30.20 3.87 24.59
C LYS A 406 -29.26 4.39 25.68
N VAL A 407 -28.08 4.85 25.31
CA VAL A 407 -27.33 5.76 26.18
C VAL A 407 -27.48 7.16 25.60
N PRO A 408 -28.35 8.00 26.16
CA PRO A 408 -28.52 9.38 25.71
C PRO A 408 -27.47 10.26 26.39
N PHE A 409 -26.33 10.47 25.75
CA PHE A 409 -25.43 11.55 26.18
C PHE A 409 -25.92 12.87 25.58
N ASN A 410 -26.73 13.61 26.35
CA ASN A 410 -27.05 15.00 26.05
C ASN A 410 -26.06 15.85 26.85
N ILE A 411 -24.85 16.05 26.30
CA ILE A 411 -23.83 16.84 26.99
C ILE A 411 -23.95 18.29 26.52
N LYS A 412 -24.18 19.20 27.45
CA LYS A 412 -24.07 20.65 27.23
C LYS A 412 -23.17 21.23 28.32
N LYS A 413 -22.05 21.83 27.90
CA LYS A 413 -21.12 22.51 28.83
C LYS A 413 -20.93 23.92 28.35
N SER A 414 -20.93 24.88 29.29
CA SER A 414 -20.65 26.30 29.02
C SER A 414 -19.54 26.77 29.93
N LYS A 415 -18.57 27.45 29.35
CA LYS A 415 -17.44 28.04 30.11
C LYS A 415 -17.12 29.42 29.55
N PRO A 416 -16.99 30.45 30.40
CA PRO A 416 -16.53 31.74 29.94
C PRO A 416 -15.05 31.71 29.56
N GLU A 417 -14.62 32.53 28.61
CA GLU A 417 -13.22 32.66 28.21
C GLU A 417 -12.41 33.32 29.32
N TYR A 418 -11.29 32.72 29.69
CA TYR A 418 -10.46 33.14 30.81
C TYR A 418 -9.95 34.58 30.68
N GLU A 419 -9.52 34.98 29.50
CA GLU A 419 -9.01 36.32 29.25
C GLU A 419 -10.07 37.41 29.46
N ASP A 420 -11.33 37.12 29.15
CA ASP A 420 -12.42 38.06 29.36
C ASP A 420 -12.77 38.18 30.87
N ILE A 421 -12.70 37.08 31.62
CA ILE A 421 -12.82 37.09 33.08
C ILE A 421 -11.68 37.91 33.71
N ARG A 422 -10.43 37.62 33.30
CA ARG A 422 -9.25 38.33 33.81
C ARG A 422 -9.34 39.85 33.56
N ARG A 423 -9.84 40.24 32.40
CA ARG A 423 -10.05 41.64 32.03
C ARG A 423 -11.17 42.28 32.86
N ALA A 424 -12.26 41.54 33.10
CA ALA A 424 -13.37 41.99 33.94
C ALA A 424 -12.92 42.20 35.39
N LEU A 425 -12.18 41.25 35.96
CA LEU A 425 -11.65 41.33 37.32
C LEU A 425 -10.66 42.52 37.53
N LYS A 426 -9.87 42.87 36.50
CA LYS A 426 -8.97 44.04 36.55
C LYS A 426 -9.72 45.39 36.52
N ARG A 427 -10.98 45.42 36.07
CA ARG A 427 -11.82 46.64 36.05
C ARG A 427 -12.62 46.84 37.35
N THR A 428 -12.67 45.84 38.19
CA THR A 428 -13.37 45.86 39.49
C THR A 428 -12.44 46.14 40.68
N LYS A 429 -11.13 46.17 40.44
CA LYS A 429 -10.13 46.74 41.36
C LYS A 429 -9.82 48.21 40.94
#